data_cc213ba7a8c20aec24d54a88f7692c36
#
_entry.id   cc213ba7a8c20aec24d54a88f7692c36
#
_cell.length_a   1.000
_cell.length_b   1.000
_cell.length_c   1.000
_cell.angle_alpha   90.00
_cell.angle_beta   90.00
_cell.angle_gamma   90.00
#
_symmetry.space_group_name_H-M   'P 1'
#
loop_
_entity.id
_entity.type
_entity.pdbx_description
1 polymer ?
#
loop_
_entity_poly.entity_id
_entity_poly.type
_entity_poly.pdbx_seq_one_letter_code
_entity_poly.pdbx_strand_id
1 'polypeptide(L)'
;LGTAILLMAAGGGLMFLAGVHWGYFAVVITGAVGLVTAVFQSRGTPWQLIKDYQFRRIDTFIDPSTDPLGAGYHITQSKIALGSGGWTGRGFMQGTQSRLNFLPEKHTDFIFTTLAEEFGFVGGFSLLGLYALIIVFCVAAALINKDRFSSLLTLGIALNFFLFFAVNMSMVMGLAPVVGVPLPLVSYGGSAMLVLLLAFGLVQSAHVHRPR
;
A
#
# COMPACT_ATOMS: atom_id res chain seq x y z
N LEU A 1 6.79 -9.45 -6.95
CA LEU A 1 5.66 -9.17 -7.88
C LEU A 1 4.88 -7.92 -7.44
N GLY A 2 4.54 -7.79 -6.15
CA GLY A 2 3.73 -6.70 -5.65
C GLY A 2 4.34 -5.31 -5.81
N THR A 3 5.61 -5.15 -5.47
CA THR A 3 6.34 -3.88 -5.66
C THR A 3 6.44 -3.49 -7.14
N ALA A 4 6.58 -4.48 -8.05
CA ALA A 4 6.57 -4.21 -9.49
C ALA A 4 5.21 -3.70 -9.97
N ILE A 5 4.11 -4.28 -9.48
CA ILE A 5 2.75 -3.81 -9.78
C ILE A 5 2.56 -2.38 -9.28
N LEU A 6 3.04 -2.07 -8.06
CA LEU A 6 2.97 -0.72 -7.49
C LEU A 6 3.75 0.30 -8.33
N LEU A 7 4.97 -0.06 -8.78
CA LEU A 7 5.77 0.81 -9.64
C LEU A 7 5.10 1.05 -10.99
N MET A 8 4.52 0.01 -11.59
CA MET A 8 3.75 0.15 -12.83
C MET A 8 2.50 1.00 -12.63
N ALA A 9 1.79 0.83 -11.54
CA ALA A 9 0.62 1.64 -11.21
C ALA A 9 1.00 3.12 -10.96
N ALA A 10 2.12 3.36 -10.25
CA ALA A 10 2.62 4.72 -10.03
C ALA A 10 3.04 5.39 -11.34
N GLY A 11 3.80 4.68 -12.18
CA GLY A 11 4.23 5.18 -13.50
C GLY A 11 3.06 5.43 -14.45
N GLY A 12 2.12 4.48 -14.53
CA GLY A 12 0.89 4.64 -15.30
C GLY A 12 0.04 5.80 -14.80
N GLY A 13 -0.16 5.92 -13.49
CA GLY A 13 -0.89 7.03 -12.89
C GLY A 13 -0.23 8.38 -13.17
N LEU A 14 1.10 8.46 -13.13
CA LEU A 14 1.83 9.68 -13.48
C LEU A 14 1.65 10.04 -14.97
N MET A 15 1.71 9.06 -15.87
CA MET A 15 1.43 9.28 -17.30
C MET A 15 0.00 9.77 -17.53
N PHE A 16 -0.97 9.24 -16.78
CA PHE A 16 -2.35 9.70 -16.82
C PHE A 16 -2.46 11.15 -16.38
N LEU A 17 -1.82 11.51 -15.27
CA LEU A 17 -1.77 12.89 -14.75
C LEU A 17 -1.03 13.85 -15.71
N ALA A 18 -0.07 13.35 -16.48
CA ALA A 18 0.63 14.11 -17.53
C ALA A 18 -0.23 14.38 -18.77
N GLY A 19 -1.44 13.80 -18.85
CA GLY A 19 -2.38 14.02 -19.95
C GLY A 19 -2.27 13.05 -21.10
N VAL A 20 -1.66 11.88 -20.90
CA VAL A 20 -1.63 10.82 -21.91
C VAL A 20 -3.05 10.32 -22.17
N HIS A 21 -3.41 10.17 -23.44
CA HIS A 21 -4.76 9.80 -23.86
C HIS A 21 -5.19 8.46 -23.24
N TRP A 22 -6.37 8.43 -22.65
CA TRP A 22 -6.89 7.29 -21.88
C TRP A 22 -6.98 5.98 -22.70
N GLY A 23 -7.07 6.06 -24.03
CA GLY A 23 -7.11 4.92 -24.92
C GLY A 23 -5.89 3.99 -24.76
N TYR A 24 -4.71 4.53 -24.48
CA TYR A 24 -3.52 3.71 -24.21
C TYR A 24 -3.67 2.89 -22.93
N PHE A 25 -4.28 3.49 -21.90
CA PHE A 25 -4.57 2.77 -20.65
C PHE A 25 -5.61 1.68 -20.84
N ALA A 26 -6.63 1.92 -21.67
CA ALA A 26 -7.62 0.91 -22.00
C ALA A 26 -6.97 -0.31 -22.67
N VAL A 27 -6.04 -0.09 -23.61
CA VAL A 27 -5.28 -1.18 -24.27
C VAL A 27 -4.44 -1.94 -23.25
N VAL A 28 -3.71 -1.23 -22.38
CA VAL A 28 -2.86 -1.86 -21.35
C VAL A 28 -3.72 -2.66 -20.34
N ILE A 29 -4.83 -2.10 -19.89
CA ILE A 29 -5.74 -2.77 -18.96
C ILE A 29 -6.36 -4.02 -19.61
N THR A 30 -6.82 -3.92 -20.87
CA THR A 30 -7.37 -5.06 -21.60
C THR A 30 -6.33 -6.15 -21.78
N GLY A 31 -5.09 -5.77 -22.12
CA GLY A 31 -3.95 -6.70 -22.22
C GLY A 31 -3.64 -7.36 -20.87
N ALA A 32 -3.66 -6.60 -19.78
CA ALA A 32 -3.46 -7.11 -18.42
C ALA A 32 -4.56 -8.10 -18.01
N VAL A 33 -5.83 -7.79 -18.28
CA VAL A 33 -6.96 -8.71 -18.05
C VAL A 33 -6.82 -9.98 -18.88
N GLY A 34 -6.45 -9.85 -20.15
CA GLY A 34 -6.16 -11.01 -21.02
C GLY A 34 -5.02 -11.87 -20.49
N LEU A 35 -3.96 -11.25 -19.98
CA LEU A 35 -2.83 -11.96 -19.38
C LEU A 35 -3.25 -12.67 -18.07
N VAL A 36 -4.02 -12.01 -17.22
CA VAL A 36 -4.53 -12.61 -15.98
C VAL A 36 -5.42 -13.82 -16.30
N THR A 37 -6.34 -13.71 -17.26
CA THR A 37 -7.18 -14.84 -17.69
C THR A 37 -6.34 -15.99 -18.26
N ALA A 38 -5.33 -15.71 -19.07
CA ALA A 38 -4.41 -16.71 -19.59
C ALA A 38 -3.62 -17.40 -18.47
N VAL A 39 -3.17 -16.65 -17.46
CA VAL A 39 -2.52 -17.19 -16.26
C VAL A 39 -3.43 -18.18 -15.52
N PHE A 40 -4.70 -17.81 -15.28
CA PHE A 40 -5.63 -18.72 -14.62
C PHE A 40 -5.94 -19.98 -15.44
N GLN A 41 -6.08 -19.83 -16.76
CA GLN A 41 -6.30 -20.97 -17.65
C GLN A 41 -5.07 -21.89 -17.80
N SER A 42 -3.86 -21.34 -17.61
CA SER A 42 -2.62 -22.13 -17.69
C SER A 42 -2.37 -22.99 -16.45
N ARG A 43 -3.17 -22.85 -15.40
CA ARG A 43 -3.00 -23.57 -14.14
C ARG A 43 -3.12 -25.09 -14.35
N GLY A 44 -2.12 -25.84 -13.88
CA GLY A 44 -2.10 -27.32 -14.00
C GLY A 44 -1.75 -27.83 -15.40
N THR A 45 -1.37 -26.95 -16.33
CA THR A 45 -0.90 -27.33 -17.65
C THR A 45 0.64 -27.32 -17.74
N PRO A 46 1.26 -28.02 -18.72
CA PRO A 46 2.71 -27.94 -18.97
C PRO A 46 3.22 -26.52 -19.28
N TRP A 47 2.31 -25.63 -19.66
CA TRP A 47 2.57 -24.22 -20.04
C TRP A 47 2.24 -23.24 -18.90
N GLN A 48 2.31 -23.67 -17.65
CA GLN A 48 1.99 -22.83 -16.51
C GLN A 48 2.89 -21.59 -16.46
N LEU A 49 2.27 -20.40 -16.52
CA LEU A 49 2.97 -19.12 -16.65
C LEU A 49 3.54 -18.62 -15.33
N ILE A 50 2.93 -18.98 -14.21
CA ILE A 50 3.38 -18.57 -12.87
C ILE A 50 3.57 -19.79 -11.96
N LYS A 51 4.47 -19.66 -10.97
CA LYS A 51 4.81 -20.74 -10.05
C LYS A 51 3.70 -21.00 -9.03
N ASP A 52 3.61 -22.23 -8.53
CA ASP A 52 2.57 -22.67 -7.58
C ASP A 52 2.49 -21.81 -6.30
N TYR A 53 3.63 -21.32 -5.80
CA TYR A 53 3.62 -20.44 -4.62
C TYR A 53 2.91 -19.11 -4.88
N GLN A 54 2.82 -18.65 -6.15
CA GLN A 54 2.11 -17.43 -6.53
C GLN A 54 0.60 -17.69 -6.62
N PHE A 55 0.21 -18.87 -7.13
CA PHE A 55 -1.19 -19.30 -7.08
C PHE A 55 -1.67 -19.48 -5.64
N ARG A 56 -0.86 -20.06 -4.76
CA ARG A 56 -1.20 -20.21 -3.34
C ARG A 56 -1.53 -18.86 -2.68
N ARG A 57 -0.82 -17.78 -3.01
CA ARG A 57 -1.13 -16.45 -2.47
C ARG A 57 -2.51 -15.94 -2.90
N ILE A 58 -2.93 -16.27 -4.13
CA ILE A 58 -4.25 -15.93 -4.64
C ILE A 58 -5.31 -16.80 -3.94
N ASP A 59 -5.07 -18.10 -3.87
CA ASP A 59 -5.96 -19.05 -3.20
C ASP A 59 -6.16 -18.68 -1.72
N THR A 60 -5.08 -18.38 -0.99
CA THR A 60 -5.12 -17.95 0.41
C THR A 60 -5.85 -16.62 0.59
N PHE A 61 -5.79 -15.73 -0.39
CA PHE A 61 -6.56 -14.48 -0.36
C PHE A 61 -8.07 -14.73 -0.49
N ILE A 62 -8.47 -15.66 -1.38
CA ILE A 62 -9.87 -16.01 -1.59
C ILE A 62 -10.41 -16.81 -0.40
N ASP A 63 -9.62 -17.78 0.07
CA ASP A 63 -9.95 -18.61 1.22
C ASP A 63 -8.74 -18.72 2.17
N PRO A 64 -8.68 -17.87 3.21
CA PRO A 64 -7.61 -17.91 4.20
C PRO A 64 -7.47 -19.22 4.95
N SER A 65 -8.50 -20.07 4.95
CA SER A 65 -8.46 -21.38 5.62
C SER A 65 -7.55 -22.40 4.91
N THR A 66 -7.18 -22.14 3.66
CA THR A 66 -6.28 -23.01 2.88
C THR A 66 -4.82 -22.94 3.33
N ASP A 67 -4.43 -21.85 4.03
CA ASP A 67 -3.08 -21.69 4.59
C ASP A 67 -3.14 -21.19 6.05
N PRO A 68 -3.55 -22.05 6.98
CA PRO A 68 -3.77 -21.69 8.38
C PRO A 68 -2.48 -21.40 9.17
N LEU A 69 -1.30 -21.65 8.60
CA LEU A 69 0.01 -21.42 9.24
C LEU A 69 0.86 -20.35 8.52
N GLY A 70 0.42 -19.86 7.35
CA GLY A 70 1.13 -18.88 6.55
C GLY A 70 0.37 -17.56 6.39
N ALA A 71 0.20 -17.11 5.16
CA ALA A 71 -0.42 -15.82 4.86
C ALA A 71 -1.87 -15.71 5.35
N GLY A 72 -2.64 -16.79 5.35
CA GLY A 72 -4.01 -16.84 5.89
C GLY A 72 -4.05 -16.59 7.39
N TYR A 73 -3.08 -17.12 8.14
CA TYR A 73 -2.92 -16.85 9.57
C TYR A 73 -2.71 -15.35 9.83
N HIS A 74 -1.78 -14.72 9.09
CA HIS A 74 -1.48 -13.30 9.27
C HIS A 74 -2.69 -12.40 9.01
N ILE A 75 -3.46 -12.68 7.95
CA ILE A 75 -4.70 -11.93 7.65
C ILE A 75 -5.73 -12.10 8.77
N THR A 76 -5.93 -13.33 9.24
CA THR A 76 -6.89 -13.62 10.30
C THR A 76 -6.49 -12.95 11.61
N GLN A 77 -5.23 -13.05 12.02
CA GLN A 77 -4.73 -12.39 13.22
C GLN A 77 -4.78 -10.87 13.12
N SER A 78 -4.50 -10.31 11.93
CA SER A 78 -4.65 -8.89 11.66
C SER A 78 -6.10 -8.42 11.88
N LYS A 79 -7.08 -9.12 11.33
CA LYS A 79 -8.51 -8.79 11.53
C LYS A 79 -8.94 -8.90 13.00
N ILE A 80 -8.45 -9.92 13.73
CA ILE A 80 -8.72 -10.08 15.16
C ILE A 80 -8.14 -8.90 15.95
N ALA A 81 -6.89 -8.52 15.67
CA ALA A 81 -6.23 -7.41 16.34
C ALA A 81 -6.94 -6.08 16.06
N LEU A 82 -7.30 -5.80 14.79
CA LEU A 82 -8.10 -4.62 14.42
C LEU A 82 -9.42 -4.56 15.17
N GLY A 83 -10.15 -5.70 15.23
CA GLY A 83 -11.43 -5.78 15.95
C GLY A 83 -11.29 -5.66 17.47
N SER A 84 -10.17 -6.13 18.03
CA SER A 84 -9.94 -6.13 19.48
C SER A 84 -9.60 -4.76 20.07
N GLY A 85 -9.14 -3.80 19.22
CA GLY A 85 -8.79 -2.45 19.66
C GLY A 85 -9.97 -1.60 20.09
N GLY A 86 -11.19 -1.86 19.61
CA GLY A 86 -12.38 -1.07 19.96
C GLY A 86 -12.20 0.42 19.64
N TRP A 87 -12.84 1.30 20.42
CA TRP A 87 -12.77 2.75 20.19
C TRP A 87 -11.47 3.39 20.66
N THR A 88 -10.99 3.05 21.84
CA THR A 88 -9.85 3.71 22.51
C THR A 88 -8.59 2.87 22.58
N GLY A 89 -8.64 1.64 22.09
CA GLY A 89 -7.54 0.69 22.17
C GLY A 89 -7.40 -0.01 23.52
N ARG A 90 -6.48 -0.95 23.59
CA ARG A 90 -6.12 -1.69 24.80
C ARG A 90 -5.11 -0.96 25.69
N GLY A 91 -4.50 0.10 25.17
CA GLY A 91 -3.42 0.86 25.80
C GLY A 91 -2.06 0.56 25.19
N PHE A 92 -1.15 1.53 25.30
CA PHE A 92 0.20 1.46 24.75
C PHE A 92 0.95 0.24 25.29
N MET A 93 1.53 -0.57 24.41
CA MET A 93 2.22 -1.84 24.69
C MET A 93 1.36 -2.91 25.41
N GLN A 94 0.03 -2.79 25.41
CA GLN A 94 -0.89 -3.76 26.01
C GLN A 94 -1.65 -4.58 24.97
N GLY A 95 -1.33 -4.45 23.68
CA GLY A 95 -1.88 -5.26 22.62
C GLY A 95 -1.53 -6.73 22.80
N THR A 96 -2.54 -7.60 22.81
CA THR A 96 -2.34 -9.03 23.04
C THR A 96 -1.71 -9.71 21.81
N GLN A 97 -2.13 -9.34 20.61
CA GLN A 97 -1.63 -9.93 19.36
C GLN A 97 -0.17 -9.52 19.09
N SER A 98 0.14 -8.25 19.35
CA SER A 98 1.49 -7.72 19.20
C SER A 98 2.46 -8.23 20.27
N ARG A 99 2.00 -8.35 21.52
CA ARG A 99 2.83 -8.80 22.67
C ARG A 99 3.14 -10.29 22.63
N LEU A 100 2.16 -11.12 22.23
CA LEU A 100 2.34 -12.58 22.15
C LEU A 100 3.02 -13.04 20.86
N ASN A 101 3.49 -12.13 20.01
CA ASN A 101 4.18 -12.41 18.75
C ASN A 101 3.37 -13.30 17.78
N PHE A 102 2.04 -13.19 17.79
CA PHE A 102 1.20 -13.89 16.81
C PHE A 102 1.36 -13.32 15.39
N LEU A 103 1.86 -12.09 15.26
CA LEU A 103 2.19 -11.44 13.97
C LEU A 103 3.71 -11.26 13.84
N PRO A 104 4.43 -12.14 13.11
CA PRO A 104 5.87 -12.02 12.92
C PRO A 104 6.31 -10.68 12.32
N GLU A 105 5.56 -10.16 11.34
CA GLU A 105 5.84 -8.92 10.61
C GLU A 105 5.13 -7.68 11.22
N LYS A 106 4.91 -7.68 12.54
CA LYS A 106 4.20 -6.61 13.26
C LYS A 106 4.89 -5.24 13.20
N HIS A 107 6.20 -5.20 12.96
CA HIS A 107 7.00 -3.96 12.88
C HIS A 107 7.12 -3.41 11.46
N THR A 108 6.80 -4.21 10.46
CA THR A 108 6.92 -3.87 9.03
C THR A 108 5.54 -3.75 8.39
N ASP A 109 5.05 -4.81 7.82
CA ASP A 109 3.88 -4.80 6.95
C ASP A 109 2.56 -4.67 7.71
N PHE A 110 2.51 -5.15 8.97
CA PHE A 110 1.32 -5.15 9.83
C PHE A 110 1.39 -4.16 10.99
N ILE A 111 2.25 -3.13 10.89
CA ILE A 111 2.41 -2.13 11.97
C ILE A 111 1.09 -1.40 12.29
N PHE A 112 0.26 -1.14 11.28
CA PHE A 112 -1.05 -0.51 11.46
C PHE A 112 -1.96 -1.35 12.37
N THR A 113 -1.88 -2.68 12.27
CA THR A 113 -2.64 -3.59 13.13
C THR A 113 -2.29 -3.40 14.61
N THR A 114 -0.99 -3.31 14.90
CA THR A 114 -0.48 -3.05 16.25
C THR A 114 -0.97 -1.69 16.76
N LEU A 115 -0.87 -0.65 15.93
CA LEU A 115 -1.34 0.69 16.27
C LEU A 115 -2.85 0.70 16.55
N ALA A 116 -3.64 0.03 15.71
CA ALA A 116 -5.09 -0.04 15.89
C ALA A 116 -5.50 -0.89 17.11
N GLU A 117 -4.74 -1.93 17.46
CA GLU A 117 -4.97 -2.70 18.71
C GLU A 117 -4.67 -1.87 19.95
N GLU A 118 -3.57 -1.09 19.94
CA GLU A 118 -3.13 -0.33 21.11
C GLU A 118 -3.90 0.99 21.32
N PHE A 119 -4.18 1.71 20.22
CA PHE A 119 -4.82 3.04 20.25
C PHE A 119 -6.28 3.03 19.75
N GLY A 120 -6.77 1.89 19.31
CA GLY A 120 -8.15 1.71 18.86
C GLY A 120 -8.48 2.46 17.58
N PHE A 121 -9.79 2.62 17.36
CA PHE A 121 -10.32 3.34 16.21
C PHE A 121 -9.83 4.81 16.17
N VAL A 122 -9.75 5.47 17.31
CA VAL A 122 -9.28 6.87 17.41
C VAL A 122 -7.85 7.00 16.92
N GLY A 123 -6.94 6.10 17.35
CA GLY A 123 -5.55 6.10 16.89
C GLY A 123 -5.42 5.81 15.40
N GLY A 124 -6.13 4.79 14.91
CA GLY A 124 -6.17 4.45 13.48
C GLY A 124 -6.71 5.61 12.64
N PHE A 125 -7.83 6.21 13.04
CA PHE A 125 -8.45 7.33 12.33
C PHE A 125 -7.57 8.59 12.35
N SER A 126 -6.87 8.86 13.46
CA SER A 126 -5.91 9.96 13.55
C SER A 126 -4.77 9.80 12.55
N LEU A 127 -4.23 8.59 12.43
CA LEU A 127 -3.18 8.29 11.46
C LEU A 127 -3.69 8.47 10.03
N LEU A 128 -4.88 7.96 9.70
CA LEU A 128 -5.52 8.15 8.39
C LEU A 128 -5.70 9.65 8.07
N GLY A 129 -6.11 10.44 9.04
CA GLY A 129 -6.25 11.90 8.92
C GLY A 129 -4.92 12.58 8.59
N LEU A 130 -3.82 12.17 9.24
CA LEU A 130 -2.48 12.69 8.93
C LEU A 130 -2.04 12.33 7.50
N TYR A 131 -2.28 11.10 7.05
CA TYR A 131 -2.00 10.69 5.67
C TYR A 131 -2.80 11.50 4.67
N ALA A 132 -4.10 11.67 4.91
CA ALA A 132 -4.97 12.50 4.07
C ALA A 132 -4.45 13.95 4.00
N LEU A 133 -4.03 14.52 5.12
CA LEU A 133 -3.48 15.86 5.19
C LEU A 133 -2.19 16.00 4.36
N ILE A 134 -1.27 15.04 4.45
CA ILE A 134 -0.04 15.02 3.64
C ILE A 134 -0.38 14.96 2.14
N ILE A 135 -1.28 14.08 1.75
CA ILE A 135 -1.69 13.91 0.35
C ILE A 135 -2.35 15.19 -0.16
N VAL A 136 -3.28 15.77 0.59
CA VAL A 136 -3.96 17.03 0.23
C VAL A 136 -2.95 18.17 0.10
N PHE A 137 -1.99 18.27 1.02
CA PHE A 137 -0.92 19.26 0.92
C PHE A 137 -0.08 19.10 -0.36
N CYS A 138 0.34 17.88 -0.68
CA CYS A 138 1.11 17.61 -1.90
C CYS A 138 0.31 17.92 -3.17
N VAL A 139 -0.96 17.54 -3.22
CA VAL A 139 -1.85 17.84 -4.35
C VAL A 139 -2.05 19.35 -4.49
N ALA A 140 -2.34 20.04 -3.39
CA ALA A 140 -2.50 21.49 -3.40
C ALA A 140 -1.21 22.21 -3.86
N ALA A 141 -0.04 21.78 -3.37
CA ALA A 141 1.25 22.31 -3.79
C ALA A 141 1.52 22.11 -5.28
N ALA A 142 1.15 20.95 -5.82
CA ALA A 142 1.28 20.64 -7.22
C ALA A 142 0.35 21.48 -8.11
N LEU A 143 -0.90 21.68 -7.70
CA LEU A 143 -1.90 22.47 -8.46
C LEU A 143 -1.56 23.97 -8.51
N ILE A 144 -0.91 24.49 -7.48
CA ILE A 144 -0.48 25.90 -7.42
C ILE A 144 0.79 26.15 -8.25
N ASN A 145 1.58 25.11 -8.53
CA ASN A 145 2.85 25.25 -9.24
C ASN A 145 2.60 25.40 -10.74
N LYS A 146 3.10 26.51 -11.33
CA LYS A 146 2.99 26.79 -12.77
C LYS A 146 3.99 25.98 -13.61
N ASP A 147 5.09 25.52 -13.01
CA ASP A 147 6.05 24.66 -13.69
C ASP A 147 5.54 23.23 -13.77
N ARG A 148 5.38 22.73 -15.01
CA ARG A 148 4.85 21.39 -15.28
C ARG A 148 5.71 20.28 -14.70
N PHE A 149 7.03 20.43 -14.71
CA PHE A 149 7.92 19.40 -14.18
C PHE A 149 7.76 19.28 -12.66
N SER A 150 7.83 20.40 -11.94
CA SER A 150 7.67 20.45 -10.48
C SER A 150 6.27 19.99 -10.03
N SER A 151 5.23 20.35 -10.80
CA SER A 151 3.86 19.90 -10.54
C SER A 151 3.73 18.38 -10.69
N LEU A 152 4.19 17.80 -11.82
CA LEU A 152 4.14 16.36 -12.06
C LEU A 152 5.03 15.58 -11.09
N LEU A 153 6.20 16.09 -10.73
CA LEU A 153 7.06 15.49 -9.71
C LEU A 153 6.33 15.38 -8.37
N THR A 154 5.72 16.49 -7.92
CA THR A 154 4.96 16.52 -6.67
C THR A 154 3.77 15.58 -6.69
N LEU A 155 3.01 15.55 -7.79
CA LEU A 155 1.89 14.61 -7.97
C LEU A 155 2.35 13.15 -8.01
N GLY A 156 3.49 12.87 -8.65
CA GLY A 156 4.07 11.53 -8.70
C GLY A 156 4.47 11.03 -7.32
N ILE A 157 5.08 11.90 -6.49
CA ILE A 157 5.42 11.57 -5.10
C ILE A 157 4.16 11.34 -4.27
N ALA A 158 3.16 12.21 -4.39
CA ALA A 158 1.87 12.06 -3.70
C ALA A 158 1.15 10.77 -4.10
N LEU A 159 1.12 10.45 -5.39
CA LEU A 159 0.53 9.22 -5.90
C LEU A 159 1.25 7.98 -5.39
N ASN A 160 2.59 7.98 -5.42
CA ASN A 160 3.38 6.87 -4.91
C ASN A 160 3.12 6.65 -3.40
N PHE A 161 3.14 7.73 -2.61
CA PHE A 161 2.81 7.70 -1.19
C PHE A 161 1.41 7.14 -0.94
N PHE A 162 0.42 7.60 -1.70
CA PHE A 162 -0.96 7.11 -1.62
C PHE A 162 -1.06 5.61 -1.97
N LEU A 163 -0.40 5.16 -3.04
CA LEU A 163 -0.44 3.75 -3.45
C LEU A 163 0.16 2.82 -2.40
N PHE A 164 1.32 3.17 -1.84
CA PHE A 164 1.92 2.38 -0.76
C PHE A 164 1.00 2.31 0.46
N PHE A 165 0.44 3.44 0.86
CA PHE A 165 -0.54 3.51 1.94
C PHE A 165 -1.79 2.66 1.64
N ALA A 166 -2.44 2.87 0.48
CA ALA A 166 -3.67 2.20 0.12
C ALA A 166 -3.51 0.68 0.03
N VAL A 167 -2.39 0.21 -0.55
CA VAL A 167 -2.10 -1.23 -0.66
C VAL A 167 -1.81 -1.85 0.69
N ASN A 168 -1.02 -1.19 1.56
CA ASN A 168 -0.78 -1.68 2.92
C ASN A 168 -2.09 -1.78 3.71
N MET A 169 -2.91 -0.74 3.68
CA MET A 169 -4.21 -0.74 4.37
C MET A 169 -5.15 -1.83 3.83
N SER A 170 -5.22 -2.00 2.51
CA SER A 170 -6.02 -3.05 1.88
C SER A 170 -5.56 -4.45 2.31
N MET A 171 -4.24 -4.67 2.38
CA MET A 171 -3.63 -5.92 2.84
C MET A 171 -3.97 -6.21 4.31
N VAL A 172 -3.81 -5.23 5.19
CA VAL A 172 -4.08 -5.35 6.64
C VAL A 172 -5.55 -5.63 6.91
N MET A 173 -6.46 -5.02 6.14
CA MET A 173 -7.91 -5.26 6.23
C MET A 173 -8.34 -6.57 5.55
N GLY A 174 -7.44 -7.24 4.83
CA GLY A 174 -7.75 -8.46 4.07
C GLY A 174 -8.58 -8.20 2.82
N LEU A 175 -8.46 -7.01 2.23
CA LEU A 175 -9.07 -6.61 0.95
C LEU A 175 -8.13 -6.85 -0.23
N ALA A 176 -6.85 -7.11 0.04
CA ALA A 176 -5.84 -7.43 -0.95
C ALA A 176 -4.95 -8.59 -0.44
N PRO A 177 -4.35 -9.38 -1.34
CA PRO A 177 -3.41 -10.42 -0.94
C PRO A 177 -2.18 -9.83 -0.26
N VAL A 178 -1.53 -10.61 0.61
CA VAL A 178 -0.31 -10.19 1.31
C VAL A 178 0.83 -10.01 0.30
N VAL A 179 1.28 -8.77 0.15
CA VAL A 179 2.27 -8.36 -0.85
C VAL A 179 3.62 -8.00 -0.22
N GLY A 180 3.62 -7.67 1.07
CA GLY A 180 4.83 -7.22 1.77
C GLY A 180 5.19 -5.78 1.40
N VAL A 181 4.27 -4.85 1.60
CA VAL A 181 4.45 -3.42 1.33
C VAL A 181 4.40 -2.67 2.66
N PRO A 182 5.51 -2.01 3.07
CA PRO A 182 5.54 -1.29 4.34
C PRO A 182 4.64 -0.05 4.29
N LEU A 183 4.07 0.31 5.45
CA LEU A 183 3.31 1.53 5.63
C LEU A 183 4.28 2.74 5.64
N PRO A 184 4.17 3.71 4.72
CA PRO A 184 5.08 4.83 4.63
C PRO A 184 5.18 5.63 5.95
N LEU A 185 6.37 6.08 6.34
CA LEU A 185 6.67 6.89 7.54
C LEU A 185 6.41 6.21 8.90
N VAL A 186 5.78 5.04 8.95
CA VAL A 186 5.42 4.35 10.20
C VAL A 186 6.11 2.99 10.32
N SER A 187 6.17 2.21 9.23
CA SER A 187 6.84 0.92 9.22
C SER A 187 8.34 1.04 9.47
N TYR A 188 8.89 0.06 10.17
CA TYR A 188 10.32 -0.06 10.35
C TYR A 188 11.01 -0.30 9.00
N GLY A 189 11.95 0.60 8.64
CA GLY A 189 12.72 0.50 7.40
C GLY A 189 13.55 1.76 7.16
N GLY A 190 14.81 1.75 7.60
CA GLY A 190 15.68 2.94 7.51
C GLY A 190 15.86 3.47 6.09
N SER A 191 16.09 2.59 5.12
CA SER A 191 16.25 2.98 3.71
C SER A 191 14.96 3.57 3.12
N ALA A 192 13.80 2.96 3.42
CA ALA A 192 12.50 3.46 2.97
C ALA A 192 12.19 4.85 3.55
N MET A 193 12.51 5.05 4.83
CA MET A 193 12.33 6.34 5.51
C MET A 193 13.20 7.42 4.87
N LEU A 194 14.50 7.13 4.62
CA LEU A 194 15.40 8.09 3.98
C LEU A 194 14.90 8.50 2.59
N VAL A 195 14.48 7.54 1.77
CA VAL A 195 13.95 7.81 0.42
C VAL A 195 12.69 8.67 0.49
N LEU A 196 11.78 8.38 1.43
CA LEU A 196 10.57 9.17 1.61
C LEU A 196 10.86 10.60 2.08
N LEU A 197 11.76 10.78 3.05
CA LEU A 197 12.16 12.11 3.51
C LEU A 197 12.81 12.92 2.39
N LEU A 198 13.65 12.28 1.56
CA LEU A 198 14.24 12.92 0.38
C LEU A 198 13.16 13.31 -0.63
N ALA A 199 12.19 12.44 -0.89
CA ALA A 199 11.07 12.73 -1.78
C ALA A 199 10.24 13.92 -1.28
N PHE A 200 9.93 13.98 0.01
CA PHE A 200 9.24 15.15 0.60
C PHE A 200 10.12 16.42 0.58
N GLY A 201 11.43 16.28 0.71
CA GLY A 201 12.37 17.39 0.49
C GLY A 201 12.27 17.98 -0.92
N LEU A 202 12.11 17.12 -1.95
CA LEU A 202 11.86 17.56 -3.33
C LEU A 202 10.51 18.27 -3.48
N VAL A 203 9.45 17.78 -2.84
CA VAL A 203 8.13 18.44 -2.80
C VAL A 203 8.25 19.82 -2.18
N GLN A 204 8.95 19.93 -1.05
CA GLN A 204 9.19 21.19 -0.38
C GLN A 204 9.98 22.17 -1.26
N SER A 205 11.04 21.69 -1.91
CA SER A 205 11.84 22.49 -2.84
C SER A 205 10.99 22.99 -4.02
N ALA A 206 10.18 22.14 -4.62
CA ALA A 206 9.27 22.51 -5.70
C ALA A 206 8.23 23.55 -5.25
N HIS A 207 7.79 23.48 -4.00
CA HIS A 207 6.84 24.45 -3.44
C HIS A 207 7.49 25.82 -3.16
N VAL A 208 8.70 25.83 -2.61
CA VAL A 208 9.42 27.08 -2.24
C VAL A 208 9.93 27.83 -3.47
N HIS A 209 10.49 27.11 -4.46
CA HIS A 209 11.08 27.69 -5.66
C HIS A 209 10.09 27.84 -6.83
N ARG A 210 8.79 27.76 -6.57
CA ARG A 210 7.77 27.90 -7.61
C ARG A 210 7.85 29.27 -8.31
N PRO A 211 7.71 29.32 -9.64
CA PRO A 211 7.61 30.58 -10.38
C PRO A 211 6.36 31.36 -9.94
N ARG A 212 6.52 32.66 -9.66
CA ARG A 212 5.42 33.57 -9.29
C ARG A 212 4.52 33.91 -10.47
#